data_09643a46ed2b86508403fe9162779157
#
_entry.id   09643a46ed2b86508403fe9162779157
#
_cell.length_a   1.000
_cell.length_b   1.000
_cell.length_c   1.000
_cell.angle_alpha   90.00
_cell.angle_beta   90.00
_cell.angle_gamma   90.00
#
_symmetry.space_group_name_H-M   'P 1'
#
loop_
_entity.id
_entity.type
_entity.pdbx_description
1 polymer ?
#
loop_
_entity_poly.entity_id
_entity_poly.type
_entity_poly.pdbx_seq_one_letter_code
_entity_poly.pdbx_strand_id
1 'polypeptide(L)' 'MAAVKYYPEDELVEKFQSGEYGWLDYVNHHSPEWQEEYTEFCKERGLTVNEESAEAFVEWKGDQMEAGE' A
#
# COMPACT_ATOMS: atom_id res chain seq x y z
N MET A 1 -9.56 6.06 -19.97
CA MET A 1 -9.32 5.75 -18.64
C MET A 1 -8.12 4.82 -18.45
N ALA A 2 -7.15 5.29 -17.75
CA ALA A 2 -5.93 4.53 -17.59
C ALA A 2 -6.10 3.50 -16.48
N ALA A 3 -5.74 2.27 -16.75
CA ALA A 3 -5.75 1.24 -15.74
C ALA A 3 -4.49 1.35 -14.91
N VAL A 4 -4.63 1.16 -13.61
CA VAL A 4 -3.49 1.15 -12.73
C VAL A 4 -2.73 -0.15 -12.96
N LYS A 5 -1.42 -0.01 -13.13
CA LYS A 5 -0.60 -1.20 -13.34
C LYS A 5 -0.16 -1.77 -12.00
N TYR A 6 -0.27 -3.08 -11.89
CA TYR A 6 0.12 -3.77 -10.66
C TYR A 6 1.38 -4.58 -10.91
N TYR A 7 2.22 -4.65 -9.89
CA TYR A 7 3.51 -5.33 -9.99
C TYR A 7 3.61 -6.39 -8.91
N PRO A 8 4.39 -7.43 -9.16
CA PRO A 8 4.68 -8.40 -8.09
C PRO A 8 5.49 -7.73 -6.98
N GLU A 9 5.45 -8.36 -5.83
CA GLU A 9 6.10 -7.81 -4.65
C GLU A 9 7.58 -7.56 -4.89
N ASP A 10 8.23 -8.47 -5.58
CA ASP A 10 9.67 -8.34 -5.86
C ASP A 10 9.97 -7.04 -6.57
N GLU A 11 9.18 -6.73 -7.59
CA GLU A 11 9.39 -5.52 -8.36
C GLU A 11 9.09 -4.28 -7.53
N LEU A 12 8.05 -4.36 -6.73
CA LEU A 12 7.66 -3.22 -5.90
C LEU A 12 8.75 -2.90 -4.89
N VAL A 13 9.33 -3.94 -4.28
CA VAL A 13 10.39 -3.74 -3.32
C VAL A 13 11.59 -3.09 -3.99
N GLU A 14 11.93 -3.54 -5.19
CA GLU A 14 13.03 -2.94 -5.92
C GLU A 14 12.79 -1.47 -6.21
N LYS A 15 11.59 -1.15 -6.68
CA LYS A 15 11.26 0.22 -7.00
C LYS A 15 11.26 1.10 -5.75
N PHE A 16 10.83 0.54 -4.66
CA PHE A 16 10.80 1.26 -3.39
C PHE A 16 12.22 1.51 -2.90
N GLN A 17 13.07 0.50 -2.96
CA GLN A 17 14.44 0.61 -2.48
C GLN A 17 15.26 1.56 -3.34
N SER A 18 14.99 1.59 -4.63
CA SER A 18 15.72 2.48 -5.52
C SER A 18 15.28 3.94 -5.38
N GLY A 19 14.18 4.18 -4.67
CA GLY A 19 13.67 5.53 -4.51
C GLY A 19 12.70 5.94 -5.59
N GLU A 20 12.40 5.05 -6.50
CA GLU A 20 11.45 5.36 -7.56
C GLU A 20 10.03 5.47 -7.03
N TYR A 21 9.68 4.60 -6.08
CA TYR A 21 8.36 4.57 -5.46
C TYR A 21 8.45 4.88 -3.99
N GLY A 22 7.42 5.58 -3.48
CA GLY A 22 7.26 5.75 -2.05
C GLY A 22 6.22 4.77 -1.53
N TRP A 23 5.82 4.97 -0.27
CA TRP A 23 4.83 4.11 0.35
C TRP A 23 3.51 4.15 -0.40
N LEU A 24 3.10 5.35 -0.81
CA LEU A 24 1.84 5.52 -1.50
C LEU A 24 1.83 4.76 -2.82
N ASP A 25 2.91 4.89 -3.58
CA ASP A 25 3.01 4.17 -4.84
C ASP A 25 3.05 2.67 -4.62
N TYR A 26 3.75 2.24 -3.58
CA TYR A 26 3.83 0.83 -3.25
C TYR A 26 2.44 0.24 -3.03
N VAL A 27 1.63 0.92 -2.22
CA VAL A 27 0.29 0.44 -1.92
C VAL A 27 -0.58 0.46 -3.17
N ASN A 28 -0.50 1.54 -3.93
CA ASN A 28 -1.36 1.72 -5.10
C ASN A 28 -1.09 0.72 -6.20
N HIS A 29 0.14 0.25 -6.29
CA HIS A 29 0.51 -0.69 -7.35
C HIS A 29 0.68 -2.10 -6.85
N HIS A 30 0.33 -2.35 -5.61
CA HIS A 30 0.47 -3.68 -5.03
C HIS A 30 -0.60 -4.63 -5.57
N SER A 31 -1.86 -4.24 -5.44
CA SER A 31 -2.96 -5.05 -5.93
C SER A 31 -4.26 -4.28 -5.77
N PRO A 32 -5.30 -4.67 -6.52
CA PRO A 32 -6.60 -4.02 -6.35
C PRO A 32 -7.15 -4.19 -4.94
N GLU A 33 -6.89 -5.35 -4.34
CA GLU A 33 -7.33 -5.62 -2.98
C GLU A 33 -6.73 -4.63 -2.00
N TRP A 34 -5.43 -4.41 -2.13
CA TRP A 34 -4.75 -3.47 -1.24
C TRP A 34 -5.25 -2.04 -1.45
N GLN A 35 -5.57 -1.69 -2.68
CA GLN A 35 -6.11 -0.37 -2.94
C GLN A 35 -7.44 -0.16 -2.22
N GLU A 36 -8.30 -1.15 -2.30
CA GLU A 36 -9.59 -1.07 -1.63
C GLU A 36 -9.43 -1.02 -0.13
N GLU A 37 -8.60 -1.89 0.40
CA GLU A 37 -8.37 -1.93 1.84
C GLU A 37 -7.75 -0.65 2.35
N TYR A 38 -6.84 -0.10 1.58
CA TYR A 38 -6.20 1.16 1.95
C TYR A 38 -7.22 2.29 1.99
N THR A 39 -8.09 2.33 0.99
CA THR A 39 -9.15 3.36 0.97
C THR A 39 -10.04 3.24 2.19
N GLU A 40 -10.44 2.01 2.53
CA GLU A 40 -11.26 1.79 3.71
C GLU A 40 -10.51 2.15 4.98
N PHE A 41 -9.24 1.78 5.03
CA PHE A 41 -8.41 2.08 6.19
C PHE A 41 -8.36 3.58 6.45
N CYS A 42 -8.12 4.36 5.41
CA CYS A 42 -8.08 5.81 5.54
C CYS A 42 -9.45 6.37 5.93
N LYS A 43 -10.48 5.82 5.33
CA LYS A 43 -11.83 6.30 5.57
C LYS A 43 -12.25 6.08 7.03
N GLU A 44 -11.96 4.89 7.53
CA GLU A 44 -12.34 4.53 8.89
C GLU A 44 -11.60 5.34 9.91
N ARG A 45 -10.36 5.65 9.62
CA ARG A 45 -9.51 6.37 10.58
C ARG A 45 -9.47 7.86 10.34
N GLY A 46 -10.17 8.33 9.30
CA GLY A 46 -10.18 9.74 8.99
C GLY A 46 -8.84 10.26 8.52
N LEU A 47 -8.09 9.42 7.80
CA LEU A 47 -6.78 9.78 7.31
C LEU A 47 -6.85 10.27 5.88
N THR A 48 -5.89 11.11 5.52
CA THR A 48 -5.74 11.56 4.15
C THR A 48 -4.88 10.56 3.39
N VAL A 49 -5.22 10.37 2.11
CA VAL A 49 -4.43 9.47 1.27
C VAL A 49 -3.11 10.16 0.95
N ASN A 50 -2.03 9.71 1.58
CA ASN A 50 -0.70 10.25 1.36
C ASN A 50 0.33 9.24 1.82
N GLU A 51 1.61 9.66 1.81
CA GLU A 51 2.71 8.77 2.18
C GLU A 51 2.59 8.29 3.61
N GLU A 52 2.19 9.16 4.50
CA GLU A 52 2.08 8.81 5.91
C GLU A 52 1.04 7.73 6.14
N SER A 53 -0.14 7.91 5.56
CA SER A 53 -1.19 6.92 5.75
C SER A 53 -0.86 5.61 5.04
N ALA A 54 -0.16 5.70 3.92
CA ALA A 54 0.27 4.49 3.22
C ALA A 54 1.25 3.69 4.07
N GLU A 55 2.16 4.38 4.71
CA GLU A 55 3.10 3.70 5.60
C GLU A 55 2.38 3.03 6.75
N ALA A 56 1.43 3.75 7.34
CA ALA A 56 0.66 3.19 8.44
C ALA A 56 -0.14 1.96 7.99
N PHE A 57 -0.67 2.02 6.79
CA PHE A 57 -1.42 0.91 6.25
C PHE A 57 -0.54 -0.33 6.06
N VAL A 58 0.66 -0.13 5.53
CA VAL A 58 1.56 -1.25 5.31
C VAL A 58 1.95 -1.88 6.65
N GLU A 59 2.22 -1.05 7.64
CA GLU A 59 2.53 -1.56 8.98
C GLU A 59 1.36 -2.32 9.56
N TRP A 60 0.17 -1.78 9.39
CA TRP A 60 -1.03 -2.43 9.88
C TRP A 60 -1.24 -3.80 9.22
N LYS A 61 -0.99 -3.87 7.92
CA LYS A 61 -1.11 -5.13 7.20
C LYS A 61 -0.10 -6.15 7.69
N GLY A 62 1.10 -5.69 7.95
CA GLY A 62 2.13 -6.57 8.48
C GLY A 62 1.74 -7.16 9.82
N ASP A 63 1.21 -6.32 10.70
CA ASP A 63 0.74 -6.77 11.99
C ASP A 63 -0.39 -7.77 11.86
N GLN A 64 -1.31 -7.50 10.96
CA GLN A 64 -2.44 -8.38 10.73
C GLN A 64 -1.97 -9.77 10.30
N MET A 65 -1.02 -9.79 9.40
CA MET A 65 -0.53 -11.06 8.89
C MET A 65 0.16 -11.86 9.98
N GLU A 66 0.94 -11.19 10.81
CA GLU A 66 1.63 -11.87 11.89
C GLU A 66 0.68 -12.32 12.98
N ALA A 67 -0.28 -11.47 13.29
CA ALA A 67 -1.22 -11.80 14.34
C ALA A 67 -2.16 -12.93 13.92
N GLY A 68 -2.29 -13.13 12.64
CA GLY A 68 -3.17 -14.18 12.13
C GLY A 68 -2.62 -15.57 12.30
N GLU A 69 -1.44 -15.70 12.80
CA GLU A 69 -0.79 -17.00 12.98
C GLU A 69 -1.42 -17.89 14.01
#